data_137dfee471c257db0841f86322f2ce7a
#
_entry.id   137dfee471c257db0841f86322f2ce7a
#
_cell.length_a   1.000
_cell.length_b   1.000
_cell.length_c   1.000
_cell.angle_alpha   90.00
_cell.angle_beta   90.00
_cell.angle_gamma   90.00
#
_symmetry.space_group_name_H-M   'P 1'
#
loop_
_entity.id
_entity.type
_entity.pdbx_description
1 polymer ?
#
loop_
_entity_poly.entity_id
_entity_poly.type
_entity_poly.pdbx_seq_one_letter_code
_entity_poly.pdbx_strand_id
1 'polypeptide(L)'
;LQVAIYATEEKRRRTGFDHVLVLARRGEALILRRDRINACWVLPEGQLTRGQSAEEAARSALGEAVGEAVFDVYPLCAYGVTEENGKESGGFCYVADVREWPDEAADEARAFDRLPLSSQMDRPALILALHKWAGEWFDARITLERLGQPAPF
;
A
#
# COMPACT_ATOMS: atom_id res chain seq x y z
N LEU A 1 4.69 -15.03 11.71
CA LEU A 1 4.97 -14.11 10.60
C LEU A 1 5.89 -12.99 11.08
N GLN A 2 7.04 -12.83 10.42
CA GLN A 2 7.95 -11.74 10.68
C GLN A 2 7.91 -10.75 9.52
N VAL A 3 7.85 -9.46 9.85
CA VAL A 3 7.80 -8.38 8.87
C VAL A 3 9.06 -7.54 9.00
N ALA A 4 9.72 -7.29 7.87
CA ALA A 4 10.85 -6.37 7.79
C ALA A 4 10.53 -5.27 6.77
N ILE A 5 10.93 -4.04 7.09
CA ILE A 5 10.75 -2.90 6.20
C ILE A 5 12.13 -2.33 5.89
N TYR A 6 12.35 -2.06 4.61
CA TYR A 6 13.64 -1.60 4.09
C TYR A 6 13.47 -0.30 3.33
N ALA A 7 14.49 0.55 3.31
CA ALA A 7 14.52 1.66 2.37
C ALA A 7 14.43 1.11 0.94
N THR A 8 13.70 1.82 0.07
CA THR A 8 13.36 1.35 -1.28
C THR A 8 14.58 0.94 -2.11
N GLU A 9 15.72 1.57 -1.88
CA GLU A 9 16.93 1.36 -2.69
C GLU A 9 17.73 0.12 -2.30
N GLU A 10 17.53 -0.40 -1.08
CA GLU A 10 18.38 -1.47 -0.54
C GLU A 10 18.03 -2.86 -1.07
N LYS A 11 16.81 -3.09 -1.57
CA LYS A 11 16.31 -4.43 -1.89
C LYS A 11 15.71 -4.56 -3.28
N ARG A 12 16.07 -3.69 -4.21
CA ARG A 12 15.46 -3.63 -5.54
C ARG A 12 15.56 -4.92 -6.36
N ARG A 13 16.53 -5.77 -6.09
CA ARG A 13 16.83 -6.93 -6.93
C ARG A 13 16.80 -8.26 -6.21
N ARG A 14 16.19 -8.30 -5.03
CA ARG A 14 16.14 -9.56 -4.29
C ARG A 14 15.13 -10.50 -4.93
N THR A 15 15.53 -11.76 -5.10
CA THR A 15 14.66 -12.81 -5.64
C THR A 15 13.43 -12.98 -4.75
N GLY A 16 12.24 -13.10 -5.35
CA GLY A 16 10.97 -13.23 -4.63
C GLY A 16 10.34 -11.92 -4.21
N PHE A 17 10.93 -10.77 -4.60
CA PHE A 17 10.38 -9.44 -4.34
C PHE A 17 9.66 -8.94 -5.59
N ASP A 18 8.58 -9.61 -5.94
CA ASP A 18 7.81 -9.36 -7.16
C ASP A 18 6.41 -8.84 -6.90
N HIS A 19 6.06 -8.56 -5.66
CA HIS A 19 4.77 -8.01 -5.28
C HIS A 19 4.84 -6.48 -5.13
N VAL A 20 3.69 -5.84 -5.35
CA VAL A 20 3.51 -4.41 -5.08
C VAL A 20 2.26 -4.24 -4.24
N LEU A 21 2.40 -3.52 -3.16
CA LEU A 21 1.29 -3.11 -2.30
C LEU A 21 1.11 -1.61 -2.39
N VAL A 22 -0.13 -1.15 -2.30
CA VAL A 22 -0.42 0.29 -2.26
C VAL A 22 -1.12 0.62 -0.95
N LEU A 23 -0.49 1.49 -0.18
CA LEU A 23 -1.10 2.04 1.00
C LEU A 23 -1.73 3.38 0.63
N ALA A 24 -2.99 3.33 0.25
CA ALA A 24 -3.74 4.49 -0.21
C ALA A 24 -4.58 5.06 0.91
N ARG A 25 -4.64 6.38 0.97
CA ARG A 25 -5.46 7.10 1.95
C ARG A 25 -6.37 8.07 1.24
N ARG A 26 -7.57 8.22 1.80
CA ARG A 26 -8.46 9.33 1.50
C ARG A 26 -8.59 10.16 2.77
N GLY A 27 -7.94 11.32 2.80
CA GLY A 27 -7.73 12.03 4.05
C GLY A 27 -6.88 11.17 4.99
N GLU A 28 -7.39 10.83 6.16
CA GLU A 28 -6.72 9.94 7.11
C GLU A 28 -7.20 8.48 7.02
N ALA A 29 -8.24 8.23 6.23
CA ALA A 29 -8.82 6.90 6.10
C ALA A 29 -7.99 6.01 5.18
N LEU A 30 -7.70 4.80 5.63
CA LEU A 30 -6.96 3.80 4.86
C LEU A 30 -7.92 3.05 3.92
N ILE A 31 -7.54 2.94 2.66
CA ILE A 31 -8.32 2.21 1.66
C ILE A 31 -7.89 0.75 1.65
N LEU A 32 -8.85 -0.13 1.90
CA LEU A 32 -8.66 -1.57 1.80
C LEU A 32 -9.63 -2.14 0.77
N ARG A 33 -9.22 -3.21 0.13
CA ARG A 33 -9.98 -3.94 -0.85
C ARG A 33 -10.50 -5.24 -0.23
N ARG A 34 -11.66 -5.68 -0.66
CA ARG A 34 -12.22 -6.94 -0.18
C ARG A 34 -11.66 -8.12 -0.98
N ASP A 35 -11.07 -9.07 -0.28
CA ASP A 35 -10.73 -10.37 -0.83
C ASP A 35 -11.93 -11.30 -0.61
N ARG A 36 -12.66 -11.60 -1.68
CA ARG A 36 -13.88 -12.40 -1.60
C ARG A 36 -13.59 -13.88 -1.34
N ILE A 37 -12.44 -14.36 -1.75
CA ILE A 37 -12.07 -15.77 -1.58
C ILE A 37 -11.81 -16.07 -0.12
N ASN A 38 -11.07 -15.21 0.56
CA ASN A 38 -10.70 -15.39 1.96
C ASN A 38 -11.58 -14.61 2.93
N ALA A 39 -12.57 -13.87 2.42
CA ALA A 39 -13.51 -13.05 3.21
C ALA A 39 -12.79 -12.10 4.16
N CYS A 40 -11.73 -11.44 3.70
CA CYS A 40 -10.95 -10.50 4.49
C CYS A 40 -10.65 -9.22 3.70
N TRP A 41 -10.12 -8.23 4.41
CA TRP A 41 -9.67 -6.97 3.83
C TRP A 41 -8.18 -7.00 3.57
N VAL A 42 -7.77 -6.51 2.40
CA VAL A 42 -6.37 -6.50 1.95
C VAL A 42 -6.01 -5.11 1.42
N LEU A 43 -4.72 -4.80 1.42
CA LEU A 43 -4.24 -3.63 0.67
C LEU A 43 -4.39 -3.92 -0.83
N PRO A 44 -4.65 -2.90 -1.66
CA PRO A 44 -4.54 -3.06 -3.10
C PRO A 44 -3.17 -3.64 -3.45
N GLU A 45 -3.15 -4.71 -4.22
CA GLU A 45 -1.91 -5.42 -4.53
C GLU A 45 -1.84 -5.85 -5.99
N GLY A 46 -0.63 -6.03 -6.47
CA GLY A 46 -0.37 -6.52 -7.80
C GLY A 46 0.95 -7.26 -7.85
N GLN A 47 1.19 -7.95 -8.96
CA GLN A 47 2.47 -8.58 -9.24
C GLN A 47 3.22 -7.80 -10.30
N LEU A 48 4.54 -7.70 -10.14
CA LEU A 48 5.40 -7.19 -11.18
C LEU A 48 5.46 -8.19 -12.32
N THR A 49 5.05 -7.75 -13.49
CA THR A 49 5.19 -8.53 -14.71
C THR A 49 6.44 -8.07 -15.47
N ARG A 50 6.92 -8.92 -16.36
CA ARG A 50 8.11 -8.64 -17.16
C ARG A 50 7.91 -7.36 -17.98
N GLY A 51 8.85 -6.42 -17.87
CA GLY A 51 8.79 -5.14 -18.58
C GLY A 51 7.95 -4.06 -17.93
N GLN A 52 7.29 -4.36 -16.81
CA GLN A 52 6.48 -3.40 -16.07
C GLN A 52 7.30 -2.81 -14.92
N SER A 53 7.22 -1.49 -14.72
CA SER A 53 7.82 -0.86 -13.55
C SER A 53 6.97 -1.09 -12.30
N ALA A 54 7.58 -0.97 -11.14
CA ALA A 54 6.85 -1.06 -9.87
C ALA A 54 5.78 0.03 -9.77
N GLU A 55 6.08 1.24 -10.25
CA GLU A 55 5.10 2.32 -10.27
C GLU A 55 3.88 1.99 -11.13
N GLU A 56 4.09 1.45 -12.32
CA GLU A 56 2.99 1.03 -13.19
C GLU A 56 2.13 -0.05 -12.54
N ALA A 57 2.77 -1.02 -11.88
CA ALA A 57 2.07 -2.08 -11.15
C ALA A 57 1.25 -1.49 -9.99
N ALA A 58 1.79 -0.50 -9.28
CA ALA A 58 1.09 0.17 -8.19
C ALA A 58 -0.14 0.95 -8.70
N ARG A 59 0.02 1.68 -9.80
CA ARG A 59 -1.10 2.41 -10.42
C ARG A 59 -2.20 1.47 -10.87
N SER A 60 -1.83 0.35 -11.48
CA SER A 60 -2.81 -0.66 -11.92
C SER A 60 -3.54 -1.29 -10.74
N ALA A 61 -2.81 -1.65 -9.69
CA ALA A 61 -3.39 -2.27 -8.50
C ALA A 61 -4.39 -1.34 -7.81
N LEU A 62 -4.04 -0.06 -7.65
CA LEU A 62 -4.93 0.90 -7.04
C LEU A 62 -6.12 1.22 -7.96
N GLY A 63 -5.89 1.34 -9.27
CA GLY A 63 -6.95 1.58 -10.25
C GLY A 63 -8.00 0.48 -10.24
N GLU A 64 -7.60 -0.77 -10.09
CA GLU A 64 -8.55 -1.89 -9.96
C GLU A 64 -9.40 -1.77 -8.69
N ALA A 65 -8.86 -1.21 -7.62
CA ALA A 65 -9.56 -1.06 -6.36
C ALA A 65 -10.51 0.16 -6.35
N VAL A 66 -10.07 1.30 -6.89
CA VAL A 66 -10.79 2.58 -6.75
C VAL A 66 -11.39 3.12 -8.04
N GLY A 67 -11.18 2.43 -9.17
CA GLY A 67 -11.80 2.79 -10.45
C GLY A 67 -11.36 4.17 -10.96
N GLU A 68 -12.33 5.03 -11.23
CA GLU A 68 -12.11 6.37 -11.81
C GLU A 68 -11.60 7.42 -10.82
N ALA A 69 -11.07 7.01 -9.67
CA ALA A 69 -10.56 7.94 -8.68
C ALA A 69 -9.33 8.71 -9.18
N VAL A 70 -9.14 9.90 -8.66
CA VAL A 70 -7.95 10.72 -8.95
C VAL A 70 -6.91 10.48 -7.87
N PHE A 71 -5.74 10.02 -8.27
CA PHE A 71 -4.64 9.73 -7.34
C PHE A 71 -3.28 9.81 -8.01
N ASP A 72 -2.26 10.00 -7.19
CA ASP A 72 -0.87 9.78 -7.57
C ASP A 72 -0.25 8.76 -6.63
N VAL A 73 0.75 8.03 -7.09
CA VAL A 73 1.47 7.04 -6.28
C VAL A 73 2.92 7.46 -6.10
N TYR A 74 3.47 7.19 -4.92
CA TYR A 74 4.84 7.53 -4.56
C TYR A 74 5.49 6.33 -3.89
N PRO A 75 6.78 6.04 -4.18
CA PRO A 75 7.46 4.94 -3.50
C PRO A 75 7.62 5.22 -2.01
N LEU A 76 7.31 4.24 -1.20
CA LEU A 76 7.45 4.33 0.25
C LEU A 76 8.63 3.50 0.76
N CYS A 77 8.61 2.21 0.50
CA CYS A 77 9.60 1.28 1.04
C CYS A 77 9.56 -0.06 0.30
N ALA A 78 10.54 -0.90 0.58
CA ALA A 78 10.45 -2.32 0.31
C ALA A 78 10.07 -3.04 1.59
N TYR A 79 9.47 -4.21 1.48
CA TYR A 79 9.10 -5.02 2.64
C TYR A 79 9.43 -6.48 2.40
N GLY A 80 9.66 -7.20 3.49
CA GLY A 80 9.83 -8.64 3.46
C GLY A 80 8.95 -9.29 4.51
N VAL A 81 8.46 -10.46 4.20
CA VAL A 81 7.64 -11.28 5.08
C VAL A 81 8.27 -12.66 5.18
N THR A 82 8.50 -13.13 6.38
CA THR A 82 8.99 -14.48 6.64
C THR A 82 7.89 -15.27 7.33
N GLU A 83 7.42 -16.32 6.69
CA GLU A 83 6.42 -17.22 7.23
C GLU A 83 7.02 -18.14 8.30
N GLU A 84 6.16 -18.82 9.07
CA GLU A 84 6.60 -19.75 10.13
C GLU A 84 7.45 -20.90 9.59
N ASN A 85 7.21 -21.30 8.34
CA ASN A 85 8.00 -22.35 7.66
C ASN A 85 9.34 -21.85 7.12
N GLY A 86 9.70 -20.59 7.37
CA GLY A 86 10.93 -19.96 6.90
C GLY A 86 10.87 -19.42 5.48
N LYS A 87 9.76 -19.59 4.78
CA LYS A 87 9.60 -19.04 3.43
C LYS A 87 9.55 -17.51 3.48
N GLU A 88 10.40 -16.88 2.69
CA GLU A 88 10.48 -15.44 2.58
C GLU A 88 9.89 -14.95 1.27
N SER A 89 9.09 -13.88 1.34
CA SER A 89 8.57 -13.19 0.18
C SER A 89 8.56 -11.69 0.46
N GLY A 90 8.23 -10.89 -0.54
CA GLY A 90 8.16 -9.46 -0.33
C GLY A 90 7.95 -8.69 -1.62
N GLY A 91 8.20 -7.41 -1.54
CA GLY A 91 8.01 -6.52 -2.66
C GLY A 91 8.18 -5.07 -2.28
N PHE A 92 7.45 -4.23 -2.98
CA PHE A 92 7.52 -2.78 -2.83
C PHE A 92 6.17 -2.25 -2.36
N CYS A 93 6.21 -1.26 -1.50
CA CYS A 93 5.03 -0.55 -1.07
C CYS A 93 5.06 0.88 -1.60
N TYR A 94 3.97 1.28 -2.20
CA TYR A 94 3.72 2.65 -2.64
C TYR A 94 2.67 3.28 -1.75
N VAL A 95 2.73 4.59 -1.59
CA VAL A 95 1.67 5.36 -0.96
C VAL A 95 0.89 6.10 -2.02
N ALA A 96 -0.37 6.37 -1.74
CA ALA A 96 -1.22 7.16 -2.62
C ALA A 96 -2.16 8.03 -1.81
N ASP A 97 -2.43 9.21 -2.34
CA ASP A 97 -3.44 10.13 -1.82
C ASP A 97 -4.59 10.15 -2.83
N VAL A 98 -5.74 9.60 -2.45
CA VAL A 98 -6.91 9.53 -3.30
C VAL A 98 -7.78 10.75 -3.02
N ARG A 99 -7.88 11.63 -4.01
CA ARG A 99 -8.57 12.93 -3.86
C ARG A 99 -10.03 12.90 -4.24
N GLU A 100 -10.35 12.22 -5.34
CA GLU A 100 -11.72 12.08 -5.83
C GLU A 100 -11.97 10.60 -6.07
N TRP A 101 -13.08 10.11 -5.55
CA TRP A 101 -13.40 8.68 -5.67
C TRP A 101 -14.90 8.51 -5.92
N PRO A 102 -15.34 8.61 -7.18
CA PRO A 102 -16.77 8.50 -7.51
C PRO A 102 -17.36 7.12 -7.20
N ASP A 103 -16.52 6.06 -7.25
CA ASP A 103 -16.95 4.68 -7.03
C ASP A 103 -16.82 4.23 -5.56
N GLU A 104 -16.71 5.17 -4.61
CA GLU A 104 -16.53 4.85 -3.18
C GLU A 104 -17.61 3.92 -2.62
N ALA A 105 -18.80 3.97 -3.17
CA ALA A 105 -19.91 3.13 -2.73
C ALA A 105 -19.90 1.72 -3.34
N ALA A 106 -18.97 1.42 -4.25
CA ALA A 106 -18.82 0.08 -4.81
C ALA A 106 -18.31 -0.88 -3.74
N ASP A 107 -18.76 -2.14 -3.80
CA ASP A 107 -18.48 -3.13 -2.75
C ASP A 107 -17.03 -3.63 -2.71
N GLU A 108 -16.20 -3.28 -3.69
CA GLU A 108 -14.86 -3.84 -3.85
C GLU A 108 -13.81 -3.20 -2.93
N ALA A 109 -13.95 -1.92 -2.61
CA ALA A 109 -13.01 -1.20 -1.78
C ALA A 109 -13.74 -0.18 -0.89
N ARG A 110 -13.11 0.12 0.25
CA ARG A 110 -13.69 1.03 1.23
C ARG A 110 -12.59 1.81 1.95
N ALA A 111 -12.87 3.06 2.31
CA ALA A 111 -12.01 3.85 3.17
C ALA A 111 -12.40 3.60 4.64
N PHE A 112 -11.41 3.28 5.46
CA PHE A 112 -11.60 2.97 6.88
C PHE A 112 -10.97 4.06 7.73
N ASP A 113 -11.79 4.84 8.46
CA ASP A 113 -11.30 5.76 9.48
C ASP A 113 -10.75 4.98 10.68
N ARG A 114 -11.38 3.85 10.98
CA ARG A 114 -10.90 2.87 11.95
C ARG A 114 -10.64 1.57 11.21
N LEU A 115 -9.45 1.02 11.40
CA LEU A 115 -9.09 -0.25 10.78
C LEU A 115 -10.04 -1.35 11.23
N PRO A 116 -10.33 -2.33 10.35
CA PRO A 116 -11.05 -3.53 10.75
C PRO A 116 -10.29 -4.26 11.85
N LEU A 117 -10.97 -5.18 12.53
CA LEU A 117 -10.31 -6.07 13.49
C LEU A 117 -9.22 -6.88 12.79
N SER A 118 -8.15 -7.21 13.51
CA SER A 118 -7.04 -8.00 12.95
C SER A 118 -7.52 -9.31 12.34
N SER A 119 -8.55 -9.92 12.91
CA SER A 119 -9.16 -11.16 12.39
C SER A 119 -9.86 -10.96 11.04
N GLN A 120 -10.13 -9.72 10.64
CA GLN A 120 -10.81 -9.38 9.39
C GLN A 120 -9.85 -8.88 8.31
N MET A 121 -8.56 -8.83 8.61
CA MET A 121 -7.52 -8.39 7.68
C MET A 121 -6.57 -9.53 7.35
N ASP A 122 -6.16 -9.61 6.09
CA ASP A 122 -5.07 -10.51 5.71
C ASP A 122 -3.74 -9.90 6.14
N ARG A 123 -2.87 -10.70 6.76
CA ARG A 123 -1.55 -10.26 7.23
C ARG A 123 -1.61 -8.94 8.02
N PRO A 124 -2.37 -8.90 9.11
CA PRO A 124 -2.57 -7.63 9.84
C PRO A 124 -1.28 -7.01 10.34
N ALA A 125 -0.27 -7.81 10.71
CA ALA A 125 1.04 -7.30 11.13
C ALA A 125 1.71 -6.49 10.01
N LEU A 126 1.62 -6.94 8.76
CA LEU A 126 2.17 -6.24 7.62
C LEU A 126 1.41 -4.93 7.36
N ILE A 127 0.09 -5.00 7.34
CA ILE A 127 -0.75 -3.81 7.12
C ILE A 127 -0.46 -2.74 8.19
N LEU A 128 -0.39 -3.14 9.45
CA LEU A 128 -0.12 -2.22 10.56
C LEU A 128 1.27 -1.60 10.47
N ALA A 129 2.28 -2.39 10.13
CA ALA A 129 3.65 -1.90 9.98
C ALA A 129 3.77 -0.89 8.83
N LEU A 130 3.17 -1.20 7.68
CA LEU A 130 3.18 -0.30 6.53
C LEU A 130 2.35 0.96 6.80
N HIS A 131 1.22 0.83 7.47
CA HIS A 131 0.37 1.97 7.83
C HIS A 131 1.09 2.95 8.74
N LYS A 132 1.84 2.44 9.72
CA LYS A 132 2.67 3.28 10.59
C LYS A 132 3.76 4.00 9.81
N TRP A 133 4.45 3.29 8.94
CA TRP A 133 5.50 3.86 8.10
C TRP A 133 4.94 4.95 7.17
N ALA A 134 3.80 4.68 6.56
CA ALA A 134 3.12 5.63 5.70
C ALA A 134 2.63 6.86 6.45
N GLY A 135 2.20 6.71 7.69
CA GLY A 135 1.78 7.82 8.53
C GLY A 135 2.90 8.86 8.70
N GLU A 136 4.11 8.41 8.95
CA GLU A 136 5.29 9.27 9.04
C GLU A 136 5.57 9.99 7.71
N TRP A 137 5.40 9.30 6.59
CA TRP A 137 5.57 9.89 5.26
C TRP A 137 4.53 10.99 4.99
N PHE A 138 3.25 10.73 5.29
CA PHE A 138 2.19 11.71 5.11
C PHE A 138 2.37 12.92 6.01
N ASP A 139 2.76 12.73 7.25
CA ASP A 139 3.00 13.81 8.20
C ASP A 139 4.15 14.71 7.75
N ALA A 140 5.23 14.13 7.25
CA ALA A 140 6.36 14.87 6.71
C ALA A 140 5.95 15.71 5.49
N ARG A 141 5.15 15.15 4.61
CA ARG A 141 4.65 15.86 3.41
C ARG A 141 3.78 17.04 3.78
N ILE A 142 2.85 16.87 4.71
CA ILE A 142 1.98 17.94 5.19
C ILE A 142 2.81 19.06 5.80
N THR A 143 3.81 18.73 6.60
CA THR A 143 4.70 19.72 7.23
C THR A 143 5.46 20.52 6.19
N LEU A 144 6.02 19.89 5.17
CA LEU A 144 6.73 20.58 4.09
C LEU A 144 5.79 21.51 3.31
N GLU A 145 4.59 21.08 3.00
CA GLU A 145 3.59 21.91 2.33
C GLU A 145 3.25 23.16 3.16
N ARG A 146 3.07 23.02 4.47
CA ARG A 146 2.82 24.14 5.38
C ARG A 146 3.98 25.14 5.44
N LEU A 147 5.21 24.66 5.27
CA LEU A 147 6.39 25.49 5.23
C LEU A 147 6.63 26.13 3.86
N GLY A 148 5.78 25.86 2.88
CA GLY A 148 5.91 26.39 1.53
C GLY A 148 7.04 25.76 0.74
N GLN A 149 7.52 24.58 1.15
CA GLN A 149 8.59 23.87 0.46
C GLN A 149 8.02 22.76 -0.41
N PRO A 150 8.63 22.47 -1.57
CA PRO A 150 8.19 21.35 -2.39
C PRO A 150 8.47 20.05 -1.65
N ALA A 151 7.55 19.08 -1.80
CA ALA A 151 7.74 17.74 -1.27
C ALA A 151 8.95 17.09 -1.97
N PRO A 152 9.86 16.41 -1.23
CA PRO A 152 11.07 15.83 -1.81
C PRO A 152 10.83 14.52 -2.56
N PHE A 153 9.61 14.12 -2.69
CA PHE A 153 9.21 12.85 -3.29
C PHE A 153 8.05 13.03 -4.24
#